data_93937076a509848093a17aca7cf297e4
#
_entry.id   93937076a509848093a17aca7cf297e4
#
_cell.length_a   1.000
_cell.length_b   1.000
_cell.length_c   1.000
_cell.angle_alpha   90.00
_cell.angle_beta   90.00
_cell.angle_gamma   90.00
#
_symmetry.space_group_name_H-M   'P 1'
#
loop_
_entity.id
_entity.type
_entity.pdbx_description
1 polymer ?
#
loop_
_entity_poly.entity_id
_entity_poly.type
_entity_poly.pdbx_seq_one_letter_code
_entity_poly.pdbx_strand_id
1 'polypeptide(L)'
;MAGATVSAMTDTNDIISAPTPSRKPTSAANDLIEAGDTPKVLDALRAELTRKVKRQDVFLEVPERPNMLIRVTPNLTQHQIRSWRRNSGEETKAGLDTVKFSCYVLANTCTGISINNEMVVNDSGEELVFGDEAIINMLGVNTVSEAIKAIFVVEPHVESAALAVMEAAGFNDSVEQVDPTKTP
;
A
#
# COMPACT_ATOMS: atom_id res chain seq x y z
N MET A 1 -25.89 37.59 48.25
CA MET A 1 -27.21 37.42 47.61
C MET A 1 -26.98 37.05 46.16
N ALA A 2 -27.79 36.14 45.64
CA ALA A 2 -27.80 35.48 44.32
C ALA A 2 -26.70 34.43 44.14
N GLY A 3 -26.90 33.18 44.18
CA GLY A 3 -27.89 32.26 43.72
C GLY A 3 -27.53 31.79 42.28
N ALA A 4 -26.49 30.84 42.14
CA ALA A 4 -26.19 30.22 40.88
C ALA A 4 -26.76 28.78 40.87
N THR A 5 -27.77 28.58 40.01
CA THR A 5 -28.45 27.33 39.74
C THR A 5 -27.61 26.48 38.86
N VAL A 6 -27.20 25.28 39.33
CA VAL A 6 -26.54 24.28 38.49
C VAL A 6 -27.60 23.49 37.77
N SER A 7 -27.58 23.58 36.43
CA SER A 7 -28.43 22.77 35.55
C SER A 7 -27.74 21.49 35.21
N ALA A 8 -28.30 20.37 35.65
CA ALA A 8 -27.83 19.03 35.29
C ALA A 8 -28.19 18.73 33.84
N MET A 9 -27.19 18.51 33.03
CA MET A 9 -27.35 17.89 31.70
C MET A 9 -27.37 16.39 31.86
N THR A 10 -28.49 15.79 31.54
CA THR A 10 -28.70 14.36 31.41
C THR A 10 -28.07 13.89 30.10
N ASP A 11 -27.05 13.08 30.23
CA ASP A 11 -26.49 12.27 29.13
C ASP A 11 -27.54 11.25 28.65
N THR A 12 -28.11 11.51 27.50
CA THR A 12 -28.90 10.50 26.77
C THR A 12 -27.94 9.74 25.86
N ASN A 13 -27.52 8.60 26.29
CA ASN A 13 -26.74 7.63 25.53
C ASN A 13 -27.69 6.94 24.54
N ASP A 14 -27.94 7.57 23.38
CA ASP A 14 -28.62 6.93 22.25
C ASP A 14 -27.70 5.92 21.60
N ILE A 15 -27.77 4.68 22.13
CA ILE A 15 -27.24 3.51 21.43
C ILE A 15 -28.08 3.31 20.18
N ILE A 16 -27.56 3.77 19.05
CA ILE A 16 -28.12 3.46 17.74
C ILE A 16 -27.90 1.96 17.49
N SER A 17 -28.92 1.18 17.84
CA SER A 17 -29.01 -0.22 17.44
C SER A 17 -29.13 -0.26 15.92
N ALA A 18 -28.07 -0.71 15.25
CA ALA A 18 -28.11 -1.01 13.82
C ALA A 18 -29.20 -2.05 13.55
N PRO A 19 -30.09 -1.84 12.57
CA PRO A 19 -31.07 -2.84 12.22
C PRO A 19 -30.36 -4.08 11.68
N THR A 20 -30.53 -5.18 12.37
CA THR A 20 -30.12 -6.50 11.89
C THR A 20 -30.90 -6.79 10.60
N PRO A 21 -30.26 -6.96 9.44
CA PRO A 21 -30.97 -7.31 8.24
C PRO A 21 -31.48 -8.74 8.36
N SER A 22 -32.73 -8.90 8.76
CA SER A 22 -33.46 -10.15 8.67
C SER A 22 -33.73 -10.44 7.18
N ARG A 23 -32.73 -10.95 6.47
CA ARG A 23 -32.91 -11.54 5.16
C ARG A 23 -33.48 -12.94 5.35
N LYS A 24 -34.80 -13.05 5.18
CA LYS A 24 -35.39 -14.38 4.85
C LYS A 24 -34.75 -14.82 3.53
N PRO A 25 -34.17 -16.02 3.46
CA PRO A 25 -33.65 -16.53 2.19
C PRO A 25 -34.81 -16.64 1.22
N THR A 26 -34.72 -15.94 0.10
CA THR A 26 -35.65 -16.08 -1.02
C THR A 26 -35.51 -17.50 -1.57
N SER A 27 -36.63 -18.20 -1.79
CA SER A 27 -36.70 -19.61 -2.23
C SER A 27 -35.84 -19.92 -3.46
N ALA A 28 -35.53 -18.93 -4.30
CA ALA A 28 -34.72 -19.11 -5.49
C ALA A 28 -33.22 -19.36 -5.21
N ALA A 29 -32.73 -19.10 -3.99
CA ALA A 29 -31.34 -19.36 -3.64
C ALA A 29 -31.10 -20.80 -3.15
N ASN A 30 -32.15 -21.50 -2.80
CA ASN A 30 -32.07 -22.89 -2.29
C ASN A 30 -31.98 -23.94 -3.39
N ASP A 31 -32.39 -23.62 -4.62
CA ASP A 31 -32.37 -24.59 -5.74
C ASP A 31 -30.98 -24.80 -6.38
N LEU A 32 -29.98 -24.01 -5.97
CA LEU A 32 -28.60 -24.11 -6.48
C LEU A 32 -27.63 -24.83 -5.55
N ILE A 33 -28.09 -25.29 -4.38
CA ILE A 33 -27.23 -26.02 -3.43
C ILE A 33 -27.77 -27.46 -3.34
N GLU A 34 -27.33 -28.32 -4.27
CA GLU A 34 -27.41 -29.76 -4.03
C GLU A 34 -26.60 -30.08 -2.77
N ALA A 35 -27.25 -30.68 -1.79
CA ALA A 35 -26.79 -30.86 -0.42
C ALA A 35 -25.52 -31.75 -0.25
N GLY A 36 -24.83 -32.08 -1.34
CA GLY A 36 -23.63 -32.92 -1.36
C GLY A 36 -22.29 -32.18 -1.50
N ASP A 37 -22.27 -30.93 -2.02
CA ASP A 37 -21.02 -30.25 -2.40
C ASP A 37 -20.63 -29.08 -1.50
N THR A 38 -21.42 -28.70 -0.52
CA THR A 38 -21.15 -27.58 0.39
C THR A 38 -19.77 -27.63 1.09
N PRO A 39 -19.31 -28.81 1.61
CA PRO A 39 -17.98 -28.88 2.21
C PRO A 39 -16.85 -28.62 1.21
N LYS A 40 -16.99 -29.10 -0.04
CA LYS A 40 -15.96 -28.87 -1.09
C LYS A 40 -15.83 -27.41 -1.49
N VAL A 41 -16.93 -26.65 -1.56
CA VAL A 41 -16.95 -25.23 -1.87
C VAL A 41 -16.29 -24.41 -0.74
N LEU A 42 -16.57 -24.75 0.51
CA LEU A 42 -15.95 -24.11 1.67
C LEU A 42 -14.47 -24.43 1.79
N ASP A 43 -14.05 -25.64 1.46
CA ASP A 43 -12.64 -26.02 1.44
C ASP A 43 -11.89 -25.33 0.30
N ALA A 44 -12.50 -25.19 -0.87
CA ALA A 44 -11.97 -24.41 -1.98
C ALA A 44 -11.82 -22.92 -1.61
N LEU A 45 -12.83 -22.35 -0.98
CA LEU A 45 -12.76 -20.97 -0.47
C LEU A 45 -11.65 -20.81 0.57
N ARG A 46 -11.52 -21.74 1.51
CA ARG A 46 -10.46 -21.73 2.52
C ARG A 46 -9.09 -21.82 1.87
N ALA A 47 -8.92 -22.71 0.89
CA ALA A 47 -7.67 -22.84 0.15
C ALA A 47 -7.28 -21.54 -0.57
N GLU A 48 -8.25 -20.87 -1.22
CA GLU A 48 -8.00 -19.61 -1.90
C GLU A 48 -7.70 -18.47 -0.92
N LEU A 49 -8.42 -18.38 0.21
CA LEU A 49 -8.18 -17.35 1.24
C LEU A 49 -6.82 -17.53 1.95
N THR A 50 -6.34 -18.77 2.04
CA THR A 50 -5.01 -19.05 2.64
C THR A 50 -3.87 -18.95 1.65
N ARG A 51 -4.16 -18.83 0.36
CA ARG A 51 -3.17 -18.67 -0.69
C ARG A 51 -2.42 -17.34 -0.51
N LYS A 52 -1.11 -17.42 -0.31
CA LYS A 52 -0.27 -16.23 -0.26
C LYS A 52 -0.18 -15.61 -1.66
N VAL A 53 -0.76 -14.44 -1.83
CA VAL A 53 -0.58 -13.64 -3.04
C VAL A 53 0.83 -13.06 -3.00
N LYS A 54 1.73 -13.60 -3.82
CA LYS A 54 3.06 -13.03 -4.04
C LYS A 54 2.95 -11.99 -5.14
N ARG A 55 3.30 -10.75 -4.83
CA ARG A 55 3.46 -9.71 -5.84
C ARG A 55 4.81 -9.91 -6.52
N GLN A 56 4.84 -9.69 -7.82
CA GLN A 56 6.09 -9.76 -8.59
C GLN A 56 6.91 -8.50 -8.34
N ASP A 57 8.22 -8.67 -8.35
CA ASP A 57 9.14 -7.54 -8.32
C ASP A 57 9.01 -6.74 -9.62
N VAL A 58 9.10 -5.42 -9.49
CA VAL A 58 9.05 -4.46 -10.59
C VAL A 58 10.39 -3.77 -10.69
N PHE A 59 10.85 -3.55 -11.91
CA PHE A 59 12.05 -2.78 -12.17
C PHE A 59 11.67 -1.39 -12.68
N LEU A 60 12.12 -0.37 -11.97
CA LEU A 60 11.92 1.03 -12.31
C LEU A 60 13.16 1.57 -13.01
N GLU A 61 12.96 2.17 -14.15
CA GLU A 61 14.02 2.92 -14.83
C GLU A 61 14.24 4.27 -14.12
N VAL A 62 15.50 4.70 -14.06
CA VAL A 62 15.85 6.03 -13.61
C VAL A 62 16.08 6.91 -14.84
N PRO A 63 15.19 7.86 -15.16
CA PRO A 63 15.18 8.54 -16.46
C PRO A 63 16.50 9.20 -16.85
N GLU A 64 17.19 9.81 -15.88
CA GLU A 64 18.49 10.47 -16.12
C GLU A 64 19.68 9.49 -16.05
N ARG A 65 19.45 8.20 -15.81
CA ARG A 65 20.48 7.17 -15.64
C ARG A 65 20.07 5.89 -16.37
N PRO A 66 20.18 5.83 -17.71
CA PRO A 66 19.58 4.78 -18.54
C PRO A 66 20.11 3.37 -18.26
N ASN A 67 21.27 3.24 -17.60
CA ASN A 67 21.84 1.94 -17.24
C ASN A 67 21.49 1.51 -15.80
N MET A 68 20.69 2.30 -15.09
CA MET A 68 20.32 2.07 -13.71
C MET A 68 18.87 1.66 -13.59
N LEU A 69 18.62 0.52 -12.92
CA LEU A 69 17.28 0.05 -12.57
C LEU A 69 17.17 -0.11 -11.07
N ILE A 70 16.01 0.23 -10.54
CA ILE A 70 15.67 0.02 -9.14
C ILE A 70 14.68 -1.13 -9.06
N ARG A 71 15.05 -2.22 -8.39
CA ARG A 71 14.14 -3.31 -8.11
C ARG A 71 13.30 -2.98 -6.89
N VAL A 72 12.00 -3.09 -7.03
CA VAL A 72 11.03 -2.84 -5.95
C VAL A 72 10.08 -4.03 -5.81
N THR A 73 9.75 -4.36 -4.58
CA THR A 73 8.69 -5.32 -4.26
C THR A 73 7.47 -4.55 -3.79
N PRO A 74 6.38 -4.48 -4.58
CA PRO A 74 5.22 -3.63 -4.28
C PRO A 74 4.31 -4.27 -3.21
N ASN A 75 4.89 -4.58 -2.04
CA ASN A 75 4.16 -5.16 -0.91
C ASN A 75 3.76 -4.07 0.08
N LEU A 76 2.75 -3.30 -0.31
CA LEU A 76 2.24 -2.16 0.45
C LEU A 76 0.93 -2.50 1.15
N THR A 77 0.79 -2.03 2.38
CA THR A 77 -0.45 -2.09 3.14
C THR A 77 -1.09 -0.70 3.26
N GLN A 78 -2.43 -0.68 3.35
CA GLN A 78 -3.17 0.57 3.57
C GLN A 78 -2.72 1.31 4.84
N HIS A 79 -2.33 0.56 5.87
CA HIS A 79 -1.83 1.13 7.12
C HIS A 79 -0.50 1.89 6.91
N GLN A 80 0.44 1.29 6.16
CA GLN A 80 1.71 1.95 5.83
C GLN A 80 1.48 3.23 5.04
N ILE A 81 0.65 3.18 3.99
CA ILE A 81 0.32 4.36 3.18
C ILE A 81 -0.25 5.48 4.05
N ARG A 82 -1.22 5.21 4.92
CA ARG A 82 -1.79 6.22 5.83
C ARG A 82 -0.74 6.79 6.78
N SER A 83 0.13 5.95 7.33
CA SER A 83 1.22 6.39 8.21
C SER A 83 2.19 7.31 7.49
N TRP A 84 2.62 6.96 6.28
CA TRP A 84 3.56 7.78 5.50
C TRP A 84 2.94 9.10 5.04
N ARG A 85 1.67 9.10 4.64
CA ARG A 85 0.95 10.35 4.32
C ARG A 85 0.90 11.29 5.51
N ARG A 86 0.56 10.77 6.69
CA ARG A 86 0.57 11.56 7.93
C ARG A 86 1.97 12.12 8.23
N ASN A 87 3.01 11.29 8.14
CA ASN A 87 4.40 11.69 8.36
C ASN A 87 4.91 12.70 7.32
N SER A 88 4.26 12.74 6.15
CA SER A 88 4.52 13.71 5.08
C SER A 88 3.65 14.96 5.16
N GLY A 89 2.96 15.17 6.26
CA GLY A 89 2.27 16.42 6.56
C GLY A 89 0.83 16.51 6.08
N GLU A 90 0.18 15.42 5.69
CA GLU A 90 -1.22 15.42 5.22
C GLU A 90 -2.20 16.15 6.16
N GLU A 91 -1.98 16.04 7.47
CA GLU A 91 -2.83 16.66 8.50
C GLU A 91 -2.38 18.07 8.87
N THR A 92 -1.33 18.60 8.25
CA THR A 92 -0.80 19.95 8.51
C THR A 92 -1.47 20.99 7.62
N LYS A 93 -1.36 22.29 8.02
CA LYS A 93 -1.86 23.40 7.20
C LYS A 93 -1.17 23.53 5.84
N ALA A 94 0.07 23.02 5.72
CA ALA A 94 0.84 23.02 4.47
C ALA A 94 0.38 21.93 3.50
N GLY A 95 -0.37 20.92 4.00
CA GLY A 95 -0.81 19.79 3.21
C GLY A 95 0.26 18.70 3.03
N LEU A 96 -0.04 17.73 2.19
CA LEU A 96 0.84 16.61 1.91
C LEU A 96 2.07 17.05 1.10
N ASP A 97 3.26 16.80 1.64
CA ASP A 97 4.51 16.83 0.89
C ASP A 97 4.62 15.54 0.05
N THR A 98 4.28 15.65 -1.23
CA THR A 98 4.21 14.52 -2.17
C THR A 98 5.59 13.90 -2.42
N VAL A 99 6.63 14.70 -2.47
CA VAL A 99 8.02 14.21 -2.66
C VAL A 99 8.48 13.41 -1.44
N LYS A 100 8.22 13.93 -0.24
CA LYS A 100 8.54 13.22 1.01
C LYS A 100 7.76 11.90 1.12
N PHE A 101 6.47 11.91 0.79
CA PHE A 101 5.66 10.70 0.73
C PHE A 101 6.22 9.69 -0.27
N SER A 102 6.60 10.13 -1.47
CA SER A 102 7.20 9.30 -2.52
C SER A 102 8.52 8.68 -2.07
N CYS A 103 9.35 9.44 -1.35
CA CYS A 103 10.57 8.90 -0.74
C CYS A 103 10.27 7.79 0.27
N TYR A 104 9.20 7.90 1.09
CA TYR A 104 8.79 6.80 1.99
C TYR A 104 8.39 5.56 1.21
N VAL A 105 7.61 5.70 0.14
CA VAL A 105 7.21 4.57 -0.70
C VAL A 105 8.44 3.87 -1.27
N LEU A 106 9.32 4.59 -1.94
CA LEU A 106 10.51 4.04 -2.59
C LEU A 106 11.49 3.43 -1.59
N ALA A 107 11.76 4.11 -0.46
CA ALA A 107 12.68 3.61 0.58
C ALA A 107 12.23 2.27 1.17
N ASN A 108 10.91 2.07 1.32
CA ASN A 108 10.38 0.86 1.95
C ASN A 108 10.04 -0.27 0.97
N THR A 109 10.10 -0.01 -0.33
CA THR A 109 9.82 -1.03 -1.35
C THR A 109 11.04 -1.43 -2.16
N CYS A 110 12.10 -0.63 -2.15
CA CYS A 110 13.35 -0.95 -2.81
C CYS A 110 13.98 -2.21 -2.21
N THR A 111 14.27 -3.17 -3.05
CA THR A 111 14.91 -4.45 -2.71
C THR A 111 16.24 -4.66 -3.43
N GLY A 112 16.64 -3.72 -4.28
CA GLY A 112 17.93 -3.78 -4.93
C GLY A 112 18.13 -2.69 -5.98
N ILE A 113 19.36 -2.41 -6.30
CA ILE A 113 19.80 -1.49 -7.34
C ILE A 113 20.62 -2.28 -8.34
N SER A 114 20.37 -2.10 -9.63
CA SER A 114 21.17 -2.71 -10.68
C SER A 114 21.79 -1.67 -11.60
N ILE A 115 22.96 -1.96 -12.11
CA ILE A 115 23.69 -1.16 -13.11
C ILE A 115 24.07 -2.10 -14.26
N ASN A 116 23.77 -1.72 -15.49
CA ASN A 116 24.01 -2.53 -16.68
C ASN A 116 23.42 -3.97 -16.58
N ASN A 117 22.24 -4.11 -15.97
CA ASN A 117 21.54 -5.35 -15.68
C ASN A 117 22.23 -6.27 -14.63
N GLU A 118 23.25 -5.79 -13.94
CA GLU A 118 23.89 -6.52 -12.83
C GLU A 118 23.47 -5.90 -11.50
N MET A 119 23.07 -6.75 -10.54
CA MET A 119 22.72 -6.29 -9.20
C MET A 119 23.96 -5.79 -8.48
N VAL A 120 23.83 -4.61 -7.89
CA VAL A 120 24.91 -4.06 -7.06
C VAL A 120 24.84 -4.69 -5.69
N VAL A 121 25.94 -5.27 -5.26
CA VAL A 121 26.08 -5.94 -3.96
C VAL A 121 27.17 -5.28 -3.11
N ASN A 122 27.05 -5.39 -1.80
CA ASN A 122 28.08 -5.00 -0.86
C ASN A 122 29.17 -6.08 -0.74
N ASP A 123 30.20 -5.82 0.06
CA ASP A 123 31.32 -6.76 0.29
C ASP A 123 30.87 -8.10 0.91
N SER A 124 29.68 -8.14 1.52
CA SER A 124 29.07 -9.34 2.08
C SER A 124 28.21 -10.12 1.07
N GLY A 125 28.04 -9.60 -0.15
CA GLY A 125 27.21 -10.19 -1.20
C GLY A 125 25.73 -9.87 -1.06
N GLU A 126 25.33 -8.94 -0.20
CA GLU A 126 23.96 -8.47 -0.05
C GLU A 126 23.66 -7.37 -1.07
N GLU A 127 22.47 -7.40 -1.65
CA GLU A 127 22.04 -6.40 -2.63
C GLU A 127 21.82 -5.03 -1.98
N LEU A 128 22.39 -3.98 -2.57
CA LEU A 128 22.31 -2.64 -2.04
C LEU A 128 20.93 -2.02 -2.28
N VAL A 129 20.44 -1.33 -1.25
CA VAL A 129 19.20 -0.55 -1.28
C VAL A 129 19.49 0.93 -0.94
N PHE A 130 18.53 1.82 -1.17
CA PHE A 130 18.71 3.26 -0.92
C PHE A 130 19.21 3.61 0.49
N GLY A 131 18.87 2.80 1.50
CA GLY A 131 19.21 3.05 2.89
C GLY A 131 20.60 2.54 3.31
N ASP A 132 21.32 1.87 2.42
CA ASP A 132 22.63 1.33 2.76
C ASP A 132 23.66 2.42 2.97
N GLU A 133 24.49 2.24 3.97
CA GLU A 133 25.55 3.17 4.31
C GLU A 133 26.52 3.41 3.15
N ALA A 134 26.76 2.38 2.34
CA ALA A 134 27.60 2.49 1.14
C ALA A 134 27.02 3.48 0.13
N ILE A 135 25.68 3.47 -0.09
CA ILE A 135 24.99 4.40 -0.99
C ILE A 135 25.00 5.81 -0.40
N ILE A 136 24.67 5.95 0.87
CA ILE A 136 24.64 7.23 1.59
C ILE A 136 26.01 7.92 1.53
N ASN A 137 27.07 7.17 1.85
CA ASN A 137 28.44 7.69 1.83
C ASN A 137 28.93 8.01 0.41
N MET A 138 28.62 7.16 -0.58
CA MET A 138 28.99 7.38 -1.98
C MET A 138 28.37 8.67 -2.54
N LEU A 139 27.12 8.97 -2.15
CA LEU A 139 26.42 10.18 -2.58
C LEU A 139 26.74 11.41 -1.72
N GLY A 140 27.42 11.23 -0.58
CA GLY A 140 27.73 12.32 0.35
C GLY A 140 26.50 12.96 0.99
N VAL A 141 25.45 12.18 1.23
CA VAL A 141 24.18 12.62 1.81
C VAL A 141 24.01 12.07 3.22
N ASN A 142 23.01 12.57 3.97
CA ASN A 142 22.80 12.18 5.36
C ASN A 142 21.54 11.32 5.56
N THR A 143 20.65 11.30 4.58
CA THR A 143 19.36 10.63 4.71
C THR A 143 19.01 9.82 3.46
N VAL A 144 18.18 8.79 3.65
CA VAL A 144 17.65 7.97 2.55
C VAL A 144 16.86 8.81 1.55
N SER A 145 16.09 9.79 2.04
CA SER A 145 15.34 10.70 1.17
C SER A 145 16.26 11.55 0.28
N GLU A 146 17.36 12.01 0.82
CA GLU A 146 18.37 12.75 0.03
C GLU A 146 19.04 11.81 -0.99
N ALA A 147 19.33 10.57 -0.62
CA ALA A 147 19.88 9.57 -1.55
C ALA A 147 18.92 9.31 -2.73
N ILE A 148 17.64 9.11 -2.45
CA ILE A 148 16.61 8.93 -3.48
C ILE A 148 16.56 10.15 -4.42
N LYS A 149 16.49 11.35 -3.87
CA LYS A 149 16.49 12.60 -4.67
C LYS A 149 17.76 12.75 -5.51
N ALA A 150 18.90 12.40 -4.98
CA ALA A 150 20.18 12.44 -5.71
C ALA A 150 20.24 11.41 -6.85
N ILE A 151 19.64 10.24 -6.66
CA ILE A 151 19.59 9.18 -7.69
C ILE A 151 18.63 9.57 -8.81
N PHE A 152 17.44 10.04 -8.50
CA PHE A 152 16.42 10.39 -9.49
C PHE A 152 16.60 11.79 -10.09
N VAL A 153 17.50 12.61 -9.53
CA VAL A 153 17.92 13.94 -9.98
C VAL A 153 16.83 15.00 -9.85
N VAL A 154 15.60 14.72 -10.30
CA VAL A 154 14.47 15.67 -10.24
C VAL A 154 13.28 15.08 -9.47
N GLU A 155 12.61 15.92 -8.70
CA GLU A 155 11.50 15.51 -7.82
C GLU A 155 10.32 14.87 -8.57
N PRO A 156 9.91 15.34 -9.77
CA PRO A 156 8.87 14.67 -10.57
C PRO A 156 9.18 13.21 -10.91
N HIS A 157 10.45 12.84 -11.07
CA HIS A 157 10.83 11.44 -11.31
C HIS A 157 10.64 10.57 -10.05
N VAL A 158 10.90 11.13 -8.87
CA VAL A 158 10.64 10.46 -7.58
C VAL A 158 9.15 10.19 -7.41
N GLU A 159 8.31 11.18 -7.72
CA GLU A 159 6.85 11.05 -7.63
C GLU A 159 6.31 10.03 -8.63
N SER A 160 6.76 10.07 -9.88
CA SER A 160 6.37 9.11 -10.92
C SER A 160 6.77 7.68 -10.59
N ALA A 161 7.98 7.49 -10.05
CA ALA A 161 8.47 6.19 -9.62
C ALA A 161 7.62 5.63 -8.46
N ALA A 162 7.31 6.45 -7.47
CA ALA A 162 6.45 6.03 -6.35
C ALA A 162 5.02 5.70 -6.81
N LEU A 163 4.48 6.46 -7.76
CA LEU A 163 3.18 6.17 -8.36
C LEU A 163 3.17 4.81 -9.05
N ALA A 164 4.19 4.49 -9.84
CA ALA A 164 4.34 3.19 -10.50
C ALA A 164 4.40 2.03 -9.50
N VAL A 165 5.08 2.23 -8.35
CA VAL A 165 5.07 1.23 -7.26
C VAL A 165 3.67 1.06 -6.67
N MET A 166 2.94 2.14 -6.44
CA MET A 166 1.58 2.09 -5.90
C MET A 166 0.60 1.42 -6.88
N GLU A 167 0.72 1.68 -8.17
CA GLU A 167 -0.04 1.00 -9.22
C GLU A 167 0.26 -0.50 -9.23
N ALA A 168 1.53 -0.89 -9.23
CA ALA A 168 1.92 -2.29 -9.13
C ALA A 168 1.46 -2.96 -7.82
N ALA A 169 1.27 -2.18 -6.75
CA ALA A 169 0.66 -2.62 -5.51
C ALA A 169 -0.88 -2.71 -5.56
N GLY A 170 -1.51 -2.32 -6.68
CA GLY A 170 -2.97 -2.36 -6.86
C GLY A 170 -3.72 -1.22 -6.16
N PHE A 171 -3.07 -0.11 -5.84
CA PHE A 171 -3.76 1.02 -5.20
C PHE A 171 -4.57 1.86 -6.18
N ASN A 172 -4.32 1.74 -7.49
CA ASN A 172 -5.07 2.42 -8.55
C ASN A 172 -5.99 1.48 -9.32
N ASP A 173 -5.96 0.17 -9.02
CA ASP A 173 -6.80 -0.80 -9.71
C ASP A 173 -8.26 -0.63 -9.27
N SER A 174 -9.14 -0.37 -10.23
CA SER A 174 -10.57 -0.49 -10.02
C SER A 174 -10.93 -1.98 -9.97
N VAL A 175 -11.70 -2.39 -8.97
CA VAL A 175 -12.26 -3.73 -8.95
C VAL A 175 -13.27 -3.83 -10.07
N GLU A 176 -13.00 -4.64 -11.10
CA GLU A 176 -13.91 -4.86 -12.21
C GLU A 176 -15.15 -5.60 -11.72
N GLN A 177 -16.31 -5.03 -12.00
CA GLN A 177 -17.59 -5.66 -11.68
C GLN A 177 -17.87 -6.77 -12.71
N VAL A 178 -17.72 -8.01 -12.29
CA VAL A 178 -18.04 -9.17 -13.12
C VAL A 178 -19.51 -9.52 -12.96
N ASP A 179 -20.24 -9.63 -14.08
CA ASP A 179 -21.60 -10.16 -14.10
C ASP A 179 -21.54 -11.69 -13.92
N PRO A 180 -22.01 -12.25 -12.79
CA PRO A 180 -21.90 -13.68 -12.52
C PRO A 180 -22.78 -14.55 -13.45
N THR A 181 -23.65 -13.93 -14.23
CA THR A 181 -24.52 -14.65 -15.20
C THR A 181 -23.86 -14.81 -16.58
N LYS A 182 -22.75 -14.13 -16.82
CA LYS A 182 -21.94 -14.30 -18.04
C LYS A 182 -20.77 -15.21 -17.75
N THR A 183 -21.02 -16.52 -17.82
CA THR A 183 -19.94 -17.51 -17.85
C THR A 183 -19.28 -17.48 -19.24
N PRO A 184 -17.95 -17.50 -19.33
CA PRO A 184 -17.23 -17.58 -20.61
C PRO A 184 -17.49 -18.91 -21.32
#